data_c5bca562e62483247c2e40d9a7255494
#
_entry.id   c5bca562e62483247c2e40d9a7255494
#
_cell.length_a   1.000
_cell.length_b   1.000
_cell.length_c   1.000
_cell.angle_alpha   90.00
_cell.angle_beta   90.00
_cell.angle_gamma   90.00
#
_symmetry.space_group_name_H-M   'P 1'
#
loop_
_entity.id
_entity.type
_entity.pdbx_description
1 polymer ?
#
loop_
_entity_poly.entity_id
_entity_poly.type
_entity_poly.pdbx_seq_one_letter_code
_entity_poly.pdbx_strand_id
1 'polypeptide(L)'
;MWWPGVPEAARADDEAKQQRELHLDALIAKAKELLGGDWHYVHQHALNEQLEDCRDDLKEFGVEFEVWYSEKSLYDTGLVARCVKLLEEKGHIYVQNGAKWFKSTAFGDEKDRVVQRENGLYTYFASDIAYHLNKYERGFDRIIDIWGADH
;
A
#
# COMPACT_ATOMS: atom_id res chain seq x y z
N MET A 1 -12.63 -15.25 -16.09
CA MET A 1 -12.47 -16.36 -17.07
C MET A 1 -11.22 -17.15 -16.68
N TRP A 2 -11.33 -18.45 -16.36
CA TRP A 2 -10.21 -19.28 -15.90
C TRP A 2 -9.31 -19.69 -17.04
N TRP A 3 -8.01 -19.74 -16.79
CA TRP A 3 -7.03 -20.23 -17.74
C TRP A 3 -7.25 -21.75 -18.02
N PRO A 4 -7.26 -22.22 -19.27
CA PRO A 4 -7.36 -23.64 -19.56
C PRO A 4 -6.15 -24.39 -18.99
N GLY A 5 -6.37 -25.27 -18.02
CA GLY A 5 -5.31 -26.05 -17.35
C GLY A 5 -5.16 -25.80 -15.85
N VAL A 6 -5.90 -24.84 -15.27
CA VAL A 6 -5.93 -24.70 -13.80
C VAL A 6 -6.65 -25.90 -13.19
N PRO A 7 -6.06 -26.62 -12.22
CA PRO A 7 -6.69 -27.74 -11.55
C PRO A 7 -8.01 -27.34 -10.87
N GLU A 8 -9.00 -28.25 -10.87
CA GLU A 8 -10.33 -28.00 -10.28
C GLU A 8 -10.24 -27.61 -8.79
N ALA A 9 -9.34 -28.26 -8.04
CA ALA A 9 -9.08 -27.93 -6.63
C ALA A 9 -8.60 -26.49 -6.43
N ALA A 10 -7.72 -25.99 -7.30
CA ALA A 10 -7.23 -24.60 -7.23
C ALA A 10 -8.34 -23.58 -7.58
N ARG A 11 -9.22 -23.93 -8.53
CA ARG A 11 -10.40 -23.09 -8.85
C ARG A 11 -11.36 -22.99 -7.68
N ALA A 12 -11.65 -24.12 -7.03
CA ALA A 12 -12.54 -24.16 -5.86
C ALA A 12 -11.97 -23.35 -4.69
N ASP A 13 -10.65 -23.35 -4.49
CA ASP A 13 -9.99 -22.56 -3.45
C ASP A 13 -10.04 -21.05 -3.76
N ASP A 14 -9.83 -20.65 -5.01
CA ASP A 14 -9.95 -19.26 -5.43
C ASP A 14 -11.40 -18.75 -5.34
N GLU A 15 -12.39 -19.56 -5.72
CA GLU A 15 -13.80 -19.23 -5.58
C GLU A 15 -14.19 -19.06 -4.10
N ALA A 16 -13.75 -19.97 -3.25
CA ALA A 16 -13.97 -19.88 -1.80
C ALA A 16 -13.29 -18.66 -1.19
N LYS A 17 -12.09 -18.28 -1.66
CA LYS A 17 -11.40 -17.07 -1.26
C LYS A 17 -12.18 -15.82 -1.68
N GLN A 18 -12.63 -15.75 -2.92
CA GLN A 18 -13.42 -14.64 -3.42
C GLN A 18 -14.75 -14.49 -2.65
N GLN A 19 -15.42 -15.58 -2.34
CA GLN A 19 -16.63 -15.56 -1.51
C GLN A 19 -16.37 -15.00 -0.11
N ARG A 20 -15.25 -15.38 0.51
CA ARG A 20 -14.85 -14.82 1.83
C ARG A 20 -14.58 -13.32 1.76
N GLU A 21 -13.91 -12.85 0.72
CA GLU A 21 -13.64 -11.41 0.50
C GLU A 21 -14.95 -10.62 0.32
N LEU A 22 -15.85 -11.09 -0.52
CA LEU A 22 -17.16 -10.46 -0.71
C LEU A 22 -17.99 -10.42 0.58
N HIS A 23 -17.95 -11.49 1.39
CA HIS A 23 -18.62 -11.53 2.67
C HIS A 23 -18.02 -10.52 3.66
N LEU A 24 -16.69 -10.43 3.72
CA LEU A 24 -15.99 -9.47 4.56
C LEU A 24 -16.33 -8.03 4.16
N ASP A 25 -16.31 -7.72 2.87
CA ASP A 25 -16.69 -6.40 2.36
C ASP A 25 -18.13 -6.02 2.73
N ALA A 26 -19.06 -6.98 2.64
CA ALA A 26 -20.46 -6.77 3.05
C ALA A 26 -20.58 -6.53 4.56
N LEU A 27 -19.82 -7.25 5.39
CA LEU A 27 -19.77 -7.04 6.84
C LEU A 27 -19.21 -5.67 7.19
N ILE A 28 -18.11 -5.25 6.55
CA ILE A 28 -17.49 -3.93 6.74
C ILE A 28 -18.47 -2.83 6.35
N ALA A 29 -19.14 -2.95 5.20
CA ALA A 29 -20.12 -1.99 4.74
C ALA A 29 -21.30 -1.87 5.73
N LYS A 30 -21.80 -3.02 6.23
CA LYS A 30 -22.88 -3.05 7.20
C LYS A 30 -22.48 -2.49 8.57
N ALA A 31 -21.26 -2.78 9.02
CA ALA A 31 -20.72 -2.20 10.25
C ALA A 31 -20.61 -0.67 10.16
N LYS A 32 -20.12 -0.15 9.03
CA LYS A 32 -20.04 1.31 8.79
C LYS A 32 -21.43 1.97 8.78
N GLU A 33 -22.42 1.32 8.16
CA GLU A 33 -23.82 1.79 8.16
C GLU A 33 -24.38 1.86 9.58
N LEU A 34 -24.17 0.82 10.38
CA LEU A 34 -24.72 0.73 11.75
C LEU A 34 -24.02 1.68 12.72
N LEU A 35 -22.70 1.84 12.61
CA LEU A 35 -21.91 2.67 13.52
C LEU A 35 -21.93 4.15 13.12
N GLY A 36 -22.32 4.47 11.87
CA GLY A 36 -22.27 5.85 11.38
C GLY A 36 -20.87 6.46 11.55
N GLY A 37 -20.78 7.60 12.23
CA GLY A 37 -19.49 8.25 12.50
C GLY A 37 -18.57 7.49 13.46
N ASP A 38 -19.13 6.66 14.31
CA ASP A 38 -18.38 5.94 15.36
C ASP A 38 -17.52 4.80 14.82
N TRP A 39 -17.71 4.38 13.55
CA TRP A 39 -16.86 3.35 12.95
C TRP A 39 -15.37 3.74 12.94
N HIS A 40 -15.08 5.02 12.81
CA HIS A 40 -13.71 5.53 12.87
C HIS A 40 -13.07 5.30 14.24
N TYR A 41 -13.84 5.48 15.32
CA TYR A 41 -13.38 5.19 16.67
C TYR A 41 -13.04 3.71 16.83
N VAL A 42 -13.95 2.82 16.42
CA VAL A 42 -13.76 1.38 16.52
C VAL A 42 -12.52 0.93 15.71
N HIS A 43 -12.41 1.43 14.48
CA HIS A 43 -11.26 1.14 13.63
C HIS A 43 -9.94 1.61 14.25
N GLN A 44 -9.90 2.85 14.75
CA GLN A 44 -8.68 3.43 15.34
C GLN A 44 -8.31 2.72 16.63
N HIS A 45 -9.29 2.35 17.44
CA HIS A 45 -9.06 1.61 18.69
C HIS A 45 -8.44 0.24 18.40
N ALA A 46 -9.04 -0.54 17.50
CA ALA A 46 -8.50 -1.84 17.10
C ALA A 46 -7.09 -1.74 16.48
N LEU A 47 -6.83 -0.72 15.66
CA LEU A 47 -5.50 -0.48 15.10
C LEU A 47 -4.48 -0.15 16.19
N ASN A 48 -4.84 0.70 17.15
CA ASN A 48 -3.95 1.09 18.23
C ASN A 48 -3.60 -0.11 19.13
N GLU A 49 -4.56 -0.95 19.50
CA GLU A 49 -4.31 -2.18 20.28
C GLU A 49 -3.31 -3.10 19.55
N GLN A 50 -3.49 -3.32 18.25
CA GLN A 50 -2.57 -4.14 17.47
C GLN A 50 -1.16 -3.53 17.37
N LEU A 51 -1.08 -2.20 17.27
CA LEU A 51 0.22 -1.50 17.24
C LEU A 51 0.90 -1.51 18.60
N GLU A 52 0.15 -1.47 19.71
CA GLU A 52 0.69 -1.61 21.07
C GLU A 52 1.26 -3.01 21.29
N ASP A 53 0.54 -4.06 20.90
CA ASP A 53 1.02 -5.44 20.92
C ASP A 53 2.35 -5.58 20.14
N CYS A 54 2.41 -5.06 18.92
CA CYS A 54 3.63 -5.07 18.12
C CYS A 54 4.79 -4.30 18.78
N ARG A 55 4.51 -3.20 19.46
CA ARG A 55 5.53 -2.43 20.20
C ARG A 55 6.07 -3.20 21.38
N ASP A 56 5.18 -3.83 22.14
CA ASP A 56 5.56 -4.60 23.34
C ASP A 56 6.39 -5.83 22.93
N ASP A 57 5.99 -6.58 21.90
CA ASP A 57 6.75 -7.70 21.35
C ASP A 57 8.15 -7.28 20.89
N LEU A 58 8.25 -6.18 20.15
CA LEU A 58 9.53 -5.66 19.69
C LEU A 58 10.40 -5.19 20.84
N LYS A 59 9.82 -4.57 21.86
CA LYS A 59 10.52 -4.13 23.05
C LYS A 59 11.06 -5.32 23.85
N GLU A 60 10.28 -6.40 24.01
CA GLU A 60 10.75 -7.65 24.61
C GLU A 60 11.90 -8.26 23.82
N PHE A 61 11.87 -8.14 22.50
CA PHE A 61 12.96 -8.56 21.62
C PHE A 61 14.18 -7.62 21.64
N GLY A 62 14.08 -6.48 22.31
CA GLY A 62 15.16 -5.48 22.41
C GLY A 62 15.23 -4.50 21.25
N VAL A 63 14.14 -4.32 20.50
CA VAL A 63 14.05 -3.40 19.36
C VAL A 63 13.06 -2.29 19.69
N GLU A 64 13.53 -1.05 19.66
CA GLU A 64 12.68 0.13 19.84
C GLU A 64 12.80 1.06 18.63
N PHE A 65 11.65 1.51 18.10
CA PHE A 65 11.60 2.48 17.00
C PHE A 65 11.24 3.86 17.54
N GLU A 66 11.99 4.86 17.16
CA GLU A 66 11.68 6.27 17.48
C GLU A 66 10.46 6.79 16.72
N VAL A 67 10.22 6.29 15.51
CA VAL A 67 9.12 6.73 14.64
C VAL A 67 8.34 5.53 14.10
N TRP A 68 7.07 5.48 14.45
CA TRP A 68 6.07 4.59 13.84
C TRP A 68 5.35 5.35 12.75
N TYR A 69 5.71 5.08 11.50
CA TYR A 69 5.21 5.83 10.36
C TYR A 69 3.91 5.22 9.82
N SER A 70 2.88 6.05 9.66
CA SER A 70 1.61 5.62 9.07
C SER A 70 1.63 5.83 7.57
N GLU A 71 1.50 4.77 6.78
CA GLU A 71 1.36 4.86 5.32
C GLU A 71 0.16 5.73 4.91
N LYS A 72 -0.94 5.67 5.66
CA LYS A 72 -2.11 6.52 5.44
C LYS A 72 -1.76 8.01 5.41
N SER A 73 -0.78 8.44 6.21
CA SER A 73 -0.34 9.84 6.23
C SER A 73 0.23 10.33 4.90
N LEU A 74 0.77 9.43 4.06
CA LEU A 74 1.25 9.77 2.72
C LEU A 74 0.12 10.26 1.81
N TYR A 75 -1.07 9.69 1.99
CA TYR A 75 -2.28 10.08 1.25
C TYR A 75 -2.95 11.30 1.86
N ASP A 76 -3.10 11.33 3.18
CA ASP A 76 -3.76 12.43 3.92
C ASP A 76 -3.02 13.76 3.74
N THR A 77 -1.70 13.72 3.65
CA THR A 77 -0.86 14.91 3.39
C THR A 77 -0.71 15.24 1.90
N GLY A 78 -1.22 14.41 1.01
CA GLY A 78 -1.08 14.56 -0.43
C GLY A 78 0.33 14.26 -0.96
N LEU A 79 1.19 13.63 -0.16
CA LEU A 79 2.59 13.36 -0.55
C LEU A 79 2.67 12.44 -1.76
N VAL A 80 1.81 11.41 -1.85
CA VAL A 80 1.76 10.52 -3.02
C VAL A 80 1.46 11.30 -4.30
N ALA A 81 0.45 12.17 -4.26
CA ALA A 81 0.09 12.99 -5.42
C ALA A 81 1.23 13.94 -5.82
N ARG A 82 1.87 14.58 -4.84
CA ARG A 82 3.02 15.47 -5.05
C ARG A 82 4.21 14.72 -5.66
N CYS A 83 4.48 13.52 -5.19
CA CYS A 83 5.57 12.69 -5.69
C CYS A 83 5.34 12.27 -7.15
N VAL A 84 4.14 11.76 -7.47
CA VAL A 84 3.78 11.39 -8.84
C VAL A 84 3.88 12.60 -9.78
N LYS A 85 3.40 13.77 -9.36
CA LYS A 85 3.52 15.00 -10.12
C LYS A 85 4.98 15.41 -10.36
N LEU A 86 5.83 15.32 -9.36
CA LEU A 86 7.25 15.61 -9.48
C LEU A 86 7.95 14.71 -10.50
N LEU A 87 7.62 13.40 -10.48
CA LEU A 87 8.14 12.44 -11.46
C LEU A 87 7.63 12.71 -12.88
N GLU A 88 6.39 13.16 -13.01
CA GLU A 88 5.80 13.56 -14.27
C GLU A 88 6.49 14.79 -14.86
N GLU A 89 6.72 15.83 -14.05
CA GLU A 89 7.47 17.04 -14.43
C GLU A 89 8.92 16.73 -14.84
N LYS A 90 9.52 15.71 -14.24
CA LYS A 90 10.87 15.22 -14.61
C LYS A 90 10.89 14.28 -15.82
N GLY A 91 9.73 13.98 -16.42
CA GLY A 91 9.63 13.11 -17.59
C GLY A 91 9.79 11.61 -17.32
N HIS A 92 9.71 11.20 -16.06
CA HIS A 92 9.82 9.79 -15.65
C HIS A 92 8.47 9.04 -15.66
N ILE A 93 7.38 9.74 -15.96
CA ILE A 93 6.04 9.16 -16.08
C ILE A 93 5.50 9.37 -17.50
N TYR A 94 4.77 8.37 -17.98
CA TYR A 94 3.96 8.46 -19.20
C TYR A 94 2.55 7.89 -18.95
N VAL A 95 1.62 8.20 -19.85
CA VAL A 95 0.24 7.70 -19.79
C VAL A 95 0.04 6.65 -20.86
N GLN A 96 -0.47 5.49 -20.47
CA GLN A 96 -0.87 4.41 -21.39
C GLN A 96 -2.17 3.78 -20.90
N ASN A 97 -3.15 3.65 -21.78
CA ASN A 97 -4.47 3.08 -21.48
C ASN A 97 -5.15 3.74 -20.26
N GLY A 98 -5.03 5.07 -20.13
CA GLY A 98 -5.60 5.82 -19.01
C GLY A 98 -4.84 5.71 -17.68
N ALA A 99 -3.86 4.84 -17.57
CA ALA A 99 -3.02 4.69 -16.38
C ALA A 99 -1.70 5.45 -16.51
N LYS A 100 -1.14 5.91 -15.39
CA LYS A 100 0.19 6.52 -15.32
C LYS A 100 1.23 5.46 -14.98
N TRP A 101 2.29 5.43 -15.77
CA TRP A 101 3.38 4.46 -15.69
C TRP A 101 4.69 5.14 -15.38
N PHE A 102 5.42 4.63 -14.42
CA PHE A 102 6.79 5.04 -14.13
C PHE A 102 7.77 4.24 -15.00
N LYS A 103 8.70 4.95 -15.63
CA LYS A 103 9.73 4.38 -16.51
C LYS A 103 10.83 3.66 -15.70
N SER A 104 10.47 2.63 -14.95
CA SER A 104 11.42 1.90 -14.10
C SER A 104 12.46 1.13 -14.91
N THR A 105 12.17 0.77 -16.16
CA THR A 105 13.16 0.18 -17.09
C THR A 105 14.36 1.10 -17.35
N ALA A 106 14.16 2.43 -17.32
CA ALA A 106 15.25 3.40 -17.45
C ALA A 106 16.23 3.38 -16.27
N PHE A 107 15.84 2.73 -15.17
CA PHE A 107 16.63 2.57 -13.94
C PHE A 107 17.06 1.12 -13.68
N GLY A 108 16.85 0.22 -14.65
CA GLY A 108 17.33 -1.16 -14.58
C GLY A 108 16.30 -2.19 -14.13
N ASP A 109 15.03 -1.81 -13.98
CA ASP A 109 13.94 -2.78 -13.73
C ASP A 109 13.61 -3.55 -15.04
N GLU A 110 13.02 -4.73 -14.91
CA GLU A 110 12.61 -5.57 -16.05
C GLU A 110 11.42 -4.98 -16.82
N LYS A 111 10.58 -4.19 -16.15
CA LYS A 111 9.36 -3.59 -16.73
C LYS A 111 8.99 -2.27 -16.06
N ASP A 112 8.30 -1.41 -16.80
CA ASP A 112 7.71 -0.21 -16.23
C ASP A 112 6.56 -0.54 -15.26
N ARG A 113 6.35 0.33 -14.27
CA ARG A 113 5.42 0.10 -13.17
C ARG A 113 4.28 1.12 -13.17
N VAL A 114 3.06 0.64 -12.95
CA VAL A 114 1.90 1.52 -12.78
C VAL A 114 1.97 2.24 -11.44
N VAL A 115 1.92 3.57 -11.45
CA VAL A 115 1.83 4.42 -10.25
C VAL A 115 0.42 4.90 -9.98
N GLN A 116 -0.41 5.08 -11.03
CA GLN A 116 -1.81 5.44 -10.89
C GLN A 116 -2.63 4.69 -11.94
N ARG A 117 -3.68 4.01 -11.48
CA ARG A 117 -4.59 3.25 -12.33
C ARG A 117 -5.50 4.19 -13.14
N GLU A 118 -6.16 3.67 -14.17
CA GLU A 118 -7.13 4.39 -15.00
C GLU A 118 -8.30 4.99 -14.20
N ASN A 119 -8.68 4.35 -13.09
CA ASN A 119 -9.71 4.86 -12.17
C ASN A 119 -9.21 5.95 -11.21
N GLY A 120 -7.98 6.43 -11.38
CA GLY A 120 -7.36 7.48 -10.56
C GLY A 120 -6.76 7.01 -9.24
N LEU A 121 -6.90 5.74 -8.86
CA LEU A 121 -6.32 5.21 -7.63
C LEU A 121 -4.81 4.97 -7.78
N TYR A 122 -4.05 5.41 -6.79
CA TYR A 122 -2.63 5.13 -6.70
C TYR A 122 -2.37 3.67 -6.35
N THR A 123 -1.23 3.14 -6.79
CA THR A 123 -0.77 1.80 -6.46
C THR A 123 0.12 1.82 -5.23
N TYR A 124 0.38 0.66 -4.63
CA TYR A 124 1.39 0.53 -3.57
C TYR A 124 2.77 1.03 -4.01
N PHE A 125 3.13 0.84 -5.27
CA PHE A 125 4.39 1.33 -5.80
C PHE A 125 4.50 2.87 -5.72
N ALA A 126 3.41 3.60 -5.93
CA ALA A 126 3.38 5.05 -5.76
C ALA A 126 3.55 5.47 -4.30
N SER A 127 2.92 4.76 -3.34
CA SER A 127 3.12 5.03 -1.92
C SER A 127 4.54 4.72 -1.46
N ASP A 128 5.16 3.65 -1.96
CA ASP A 128 6.56 3.32 -1.67
C ASP A 128 7.51 4.41 -2.13
N ILE A 129 7.36 4.90 -3.38
CA ILE A 129 8.15 6.02 -3.89
C ILE A 129 7.99 7.26 -3.01
N ALA A 130 6.75 7.57 -2.61
CA ALA A 130 6.45 8.72 -1.74
C ALA A 130 7.05 8.54 -0.35
N TYR A 131 7.06 7.31 0.19
CA TYR A 131 7.67 7.03 1.48
C TYR A 131 9.20 7.21 1.43
N HIS A 132 9.85 6.75 0.36
CA HIS A 132 11.28 7.01 0.17
C HIS A 132 11.59 8.50 0.06
N LEU A 133 10.78 9.27 -0.69
CA LEU A 133 10.92 10.73 -0.73
C LEU A 133 10.79 11.34 0.67
N ASN A 134 9.81 10.88 1.47
CA ASN A 134 9.65 11.33 2.85
C ASN A 134 10.90 11.06 3.70
N LYS A 135 11.52 9.86 3.56
CA LYS A 135 12.77 9.55 4.27
C LYS A 135 13.87 10.56 3.94
N TYR A 136 14.05 10.89 2.66
CA TYR A 136 15.02 11.91 2.24
C TYR A 136 14.70 13.30 2.78
N GLU A 137 13.43 13.70 2.75
CA GLU A 137 12.99 15.02 3.25
C GLU A 137 13.09 15.16 4.77
N ARG A 138 13.20 14.06 5.51
CA ARG A 138 13.48 14.06 6.96
C ARG A 138 14.92 14.42 7.30
N GLY A 139 15.79 14.57 6.30
CA GLY A 139 17.16 15.11 6.46
C GLY A 139 18.17 14.12 7.03
N PHE A 140 17.97 12.82 6.84
CA PHE A 140 18.97 11.82 7.20
C PHE A 140 20.14 11.81 6.20
N ASP A 141 21.37 11.73 6.70
CA ASP A 141 22.59 11.62 5.87
C ASP A 141 22.70 10.25 5.20
N ARG A 142 22.08 9.23 5.81
CA ARG A 142 22.09 7.87 5.30
C ARG A 142 20.71 7.23 5.50
N ILE A 143 20.21 6.59 4.46
CA ILE A 143 19.00 5.76 4.48
C ILE A 143 19.43 4.34 4.17
N ILE A 144 19.00 3.38 5.03
CA ILE A 144 19.31 1.97 4.90
C ILE A 144 17.98 1.22 4.82
N ASP A 145 17.74 0.53 3.70
CA ASP A 145 16.59 -0.34 3.50
C ASP A 145 17.07 -1.79 3.51
N ILE A 146 16.41 -2.61 4.33
CA ILE A 146 16.72 -4.04 4.45
C ILE A 146 15.50 -4.80 3.92
N TRP A 147 15.68 -5.43 2.77
CA TRP A 147 14.61 -6.16 2.07
C TRP A 147 14.97 -7.63 1.89
N GLY A 148 13.95 -8.47 1.87
CA GLY A 148 14.10 -9.85 1.41
C GLY A 148 14.34 -9.91 -0.10
N ALA A 149 14.74 -11.08 -0.61
CA ALA A 149 15.04 -11.27 -2.02
C ALA A 149 13.82 -11.10 -2.95
N ASP A 150 12.63 -11.18 -2.39
CA ASP A 150 11.36 -11.10 -3.12
C ASP A 150 10.77 -9.67 -3.19
N HIS A 151 11.51 -8.69 -2.73
CA HIS A 151 11.09 -7.28 -2.70
C HIS A 151 11.78 -6.46 -3.77
#